data_921972484be3c5084c1f44fb0362d353
#
_entry.id   921972484be3c5084c1f44fb0362d353
#
_cell.length_a   1.000
_cell.length_b   1.000
_cell.length_c   1.000
_cell.angle_alpha   90.00
_cell.angle_beta   90.00
_cell.angle_gamma   90.00
#
_symmetry.space_group_name_H-M   'P 1'
#
loop_
_entity.id
_entity.type
_entity.pdbx_description
1 polymer ?
#
loop_
_entity_poly.entity_id
_entity_poly.type
_entity_poly.pdbx_seq_one_letter_code
_entity_poly.pdbx_strand_id
1 'polypeptide(L)'
;MANFTELDRYLFGQATHYDIYRKLGAHFAEVKGVKGVYFDLWAPNAERVFVIGSFNGWNETANEMTRLKPETMGIYELFIPGLQEGELYKYLIETKDGKRLYKADPYANYAELRPGTASAIADIEHFKWTDCKWMENRKKEEDVYAQPMAIYEVHPGSWKRHPGRDDEGFYSYRDLVTYLIPYVKEMGYTHIELMGISEYPFDGSWGYQVTGYYAPTSRYGKPEDFAYFINECHKNKIGVILDWVPAHFPKDAHGLAEFDGTCLYEYADPRMGEHPDWGTKIFDYGKNEVKNFLIGSALMWVEHYHIDGLRVDAVASMLYLDYGKEEGQWVRNKYGDNKNLEAIEFFKHINTLILGRNHGAVMIAEESTAWPKVTGPVEEDGLNFSYKWNMGWMHDFLDYMKLDPYFRKNNHHKMTFAMSYNASEHYILVLSHDEVVHLKCSMLNKMPGLGRDKFQNLMVGYAFMLGHPGKKLLFMGQEFAQLQEWSEERELDWYLLENPDHKHMQDWVKALLHLYQKNPCLYELDGNWDGFEWINADDADRSIYSFVRKSKDGKNNMLFVCNFTPVARPDYRVGVPKKKTYKLVLDSDAAEFGGEGTEKSVSYKAVKSECDGREFSFAYPLSGYGVAVFKY
;
A
#
# COMPACT_ATOMS: atom_id res chain seq x y z
N MET A 1 -14.13 39.54 5.79
CA MET A 1 -12.75 39.13 6.14
C MET A 1 -12.37 38.09 5.13
N ALA A 2 -11.11 38.07 4.71
CA ALA A 2 -10.61 37.01 3.84
C ALA A 2 -10.68 35.67 4.58
N ASN A 3 -11.00 34.58 3.87
CA ASN A 3 -10.97 33.21 4.41
C ASN A 3 -9.53 32.76 4.67
N PHE A 4 -8.62 33.15 3.76
CA PHE A 4 -7.20 32.84 3.87
C PHE A 4 -6.47 33.99 4.59
N THR A 5 -6.08 33.77 5.84
CA THR A 5 -5.54 34.79 6.76
C THR A 5 -4.04 35.02 6.58
N GLU A 6 -3.46 36.02 7.29
CA GLU A 6 -2.00 36.22 7.34
C GLU A 6 -1.27 35.03 7.98
N LEU A 7 -1.86 34.43 9.01
CA LEU A 7 -1.30 33.25 9.64
C LEU A 7 -1.29 32.05 8.67
N ASP A 8 -2.39 31.85 7.92
CA ASP A 8 -2.45 30.78 6.92
C ASP A 8 -1.34 30.94 5.87
N ARG A 9 -1.13 32.18 5.38
CA ARG A 9 -0.05 32.50 4.44
C ARG A 9 1.34 32.21 4.99
N TYR A 10 1.59 32.62 6.23
CA TYR A 10 2.87 32.37 6.88
C TYR A 10 3.14 30.86 7.02
N LEU A 11 2.18 30.12 7.54
CA LEU A 11 2.31 28.66 7.73
C LEU A 11 2.48 27.92 6.40
N PHE A 12 1.74 28.32 5.36
CA PHE A 12 1.83 27.73 4.03
C PHE A 12 3.22 27.94 3.42
N GLY A 13 3.78 29.14 3.50
CA GLY A 13 5.14 29.45 3.03
C GLY A 13 6.25 28.78 3.86
N GLN A 14 5.94 28.19 5.02
CA GLN A 14 6.88 27.43 5.85
C GLN A 14 6.71 25.91 5.73
N ALA A 15 5.81 25.41 4.91
CA ALA A 15 5.39 24.01 4.82
C ALA A 15 4.85 23.44 6.14
N THR A 16 4.22 24.25 6.96
CA THR A 16 3.71 23.91 8.29
C THR A 16 2.21 24.18 8.48
N HIS A 17 1.49 24.45 7.39
CA HIS A 17 0.04 24.58 7.43
C HIS A 17 -0.61 23.21 7.31
N TYR A 18 -0.71 22.50 8.42
CA TYR A 18 -1.15 21.10 8.44
C TYR A 18 -2.66 20.90 8.15
N ASP A 19 -3.45 21.96 8.28
CA ASP A 19 -4.88 21.98 7.93
C ASP A 19 -5.15 22.73 6.60
N ILE A 20 -4.16 22.81 5.70
CA ILE A 20 -4.25 23.55 4.43
C ILE A 20 -5.43 23.08 3.57
N TYR A 21 -5.77 21.79 3.63
CA TYR A 21 -6.89 21.21 2.89
C TYR A 21 -8.28 21.73 3.32
N ARG A 22 -8.36 22.48 4.42
CA ARG A 22 -9.56 23.18 4.88
C ARG A 22 -9.56 24.66 4.48
N LYS A 23 -8.53 25.08 3.77
CA LYS A 23 -8.33 26.49 3.37
C LYS A 23 -8.27 26.67 1.87
N LEU A 24 -7.35 25.97 1.19
CA LEU A 24 -7.29 25.99 -0.26
C LEU A 24 -8.32 25.00 -0.84
N GLY A 25 -8.87 25.35 -2.00
CA GLY A 25 -9.97 24.64 -2.63
C GLY A 25 -11.32 25.31 -2.46
N ALA A 26 -12.39 24.53 -2.60
CA ALA A 26 -13.77 24.98 -2.50
C ALA A 26 -14.40 24.54 -1.18
N HIS A 27 -14.78 25.51 -0.31
CA HIS A 27 -15.29 25.23 1.03
C HIS A 27 -16.59 25.97 1.33
N PHE A 28 -17.59 25.26 1.85
CA PHE A 28 -18.82 25.86 2.31
C PHE A 28 -18.57 26.84 3.46
N ALA A 29 -19.20 28.00 3.39
CA ALA A 29 -19.10 29.03 4.42
C ALA A 29 -20.37 29.87 4.51
N GLU A 30 -20.50 30.61 5.63
CA GLU A 30 -21.53 31.62 5.80
C GLU A 30 -20.87 32.98 6.02
N VAL A 31 -21.12 33.93 5.11
CA VAL A 31 -20.56 35.28 5.16
C VAL A 31 -21.71 36.28 5.39
N LYS A 32 -21.71 36.94 6.52
CA LYS A 32 -22.75 37.92 6.91
C LYS A 32 -24.18 37.39 6.78
N GLY A 33 -24.39 36.12 7.15
CA GLY A 33 -25.69 35.44 7.08
C GLY A 33 -26.06 34.90 5.70
N VAL A 34 -25.17 34.96 4.73
CA VAL A 34 -25.36 34.41 3.38
C VAL A 34 -24.52 33.15 3.24
N LYS A 35 -25.16 32.02 2.97
CA LYS A 35 -24.49 30.74 2.69
C LYS A 35 -23.94 30.72 1.27
N GLY A 36 -22.78 30.11 1.08
CA GLY A 36 -22.09 29.97 -0.20
C GLY A 36 -20.82 29.17 -0.07
N VAL A 37 -19.94 29.33 -1.05
CA VAL A 37 -18.66 28.63 -1.13
C VAL A 37 -17.52 29.63 -1.33
N TYR A 38 -16.49 29.50 -0.51
CA TYR A 38 -15.18 30.12 -0.79
C TYR A 38 -14.41 29.23 -1.75
N PHE A 39 -13.74 29.90 -2.71
CA PHE A 39 -12.75 29.33 -3.58
C PHE A 39 -11.42 30.02 -3.30
N ASP A 40 -10.43 29.25 -2.87
CA ASP A 40 -9.09 29.74 -2.57
C ASP A 40 -8.07 28.94 -3.40
N LEU A 41 -7.20 29.66 -4.14
CA LEU A 41 -6.25 29.07 -5.08
C LEU A 41 -4.86 29.69 -4.94
N TRP A 42 -3.83 28.85 -4.99
CA TRP A 42 -2.43 29.26 -5.12
C TRP A 42 -1.99 29.22 -6.59
N ALA A 43 -1.74 30.41 -7.18
CA ALA A 43 -1.29 30.58 -8.56
C ALA A 43 -0.44 31.87 -8.70
N PRO A 44 0.79 31.92 -8.14
CA PRO A 44 1.58 33.14 -8.00
C PRO A 44 1.98 33.81 -9.33
N ASN A 45 2.03 33.05 -10.40
CA ASN A 45 2.44 33.56 -11.71
C ASN A 45 1.25 33.88 -12.64
N ALA A 46 0.02 33.59 -12.22
CA ALA A 46 -1.19 33.95 -12.95
C ALA A 46 -1.35 35.49 -13.04
N GLU A 47 -1.87 36.00 -14.15
CA GLU A 47 -2.31 37.38 -14.30
C GLU A 47 -3.71 37.58 -13.70
N ARG A 48 -4.65 36.72 -14.09
CA ARG A 48 -6.04 36.69 -13.60
C ARG A 48 -6.52 35.26 -13.42
N VAL A 49 -7.45 35.09 -12.52
CA VAL A 49 -8.08 33.77 -12.26
C VAL A 49 -9.59 33.93 -12.16
N PHE A 50 -10.34 33.01 -12.74
CA PHE A 50 -11.80 32.97 -12.70
C PHE A 50 -12.27 31.60 -12.23
N VAL A 51 -13.39 31.55 -11.51
CA VAL A 51 -14.12 30.33 -11.21
C VAL A 51 -15.23 30.16 -12.24
N ILE A 52 -15.11 29.15 -13.09
CA ILE A 52 -16.11 28.82 -14.10
C ILE A 52 -16.76 27.49 -13.76
N GLY A 53 -18.06 27.32 -14.03
CA GLY A 53 -18.73 26.07 -13.65
C GLY A 53 -20.17 25.99 -14.12
N SER A 54 -20.85 24.91 -13.74
CA SER A 54 -22.26 24.66 -14.04
C SER A 54 -23.18 25.80 -13.58
N PHE A 55 -22.87 26.39 -12.44
CA PHE A 55 -23.64 27.47 -11.81
C PHE A 55 -23.63 28.79 -12.58
N ASN A 56 -22.67 29.03 -13.45
CA ASN A 56 -22.59 30.25 -14.26
C ASN A 56 -22.58 29.97 -15.77
N GLY A 57 -22.95 28.73 -16.19
CA GLY A 57 -22.92 28.31 -17.58
C GLY A 57 -21.53 28.29 -18.21
N TRP A 58 -20.49 28.07 -17.39
CA TRP A 58 -19.08 28.08 -17.80
C TRP A 58 -18.63 29.42 -18.39
N ASN A 59 -19.18 30.51 -17.88
CA ASN A 59 -18.88 31.86 -18.35
C ASN A 59 -17.47 32.29 -17.93
N GLU A 60 -16.58 32.44 -18.91
CA GLU A 60 -15.17 32.75 -18.74
C GLU A 60 -14.87 34.19 -18.26
N THR A 61 -15.88 35.04 -18.22
CA THR A 61 -15.73 36.47 -17.81
C THR A 61 -16.44 36.76 -16.49
N ALA A 62 -17.20 35.79 -15.97
CA ALA A 62 -17.84 35.90 -14.65
C ALA A 62 -16.92 35.37 -13.56
N ASN A 63 -17.20 35.76 -12.32
CA ASN A 63 -16.57 35.22 -11.12
C ASN A 63 -15.02 35.31 -11.10
N GLU A 64 -14.51 36.51 -11.43
CA GLU A 64 -13.09 36.80 -11.27
C GLU A 64 -12.69 36.79 -9.80
N MET A 65 -11.60 36.08 -9.48
CA MET A 65 -11.05 35.97 -8.14
C MET A 65 -10.19 37.20 -7.79
N THR A 66 -10.19 37.55 -6.53
CA THR A 66 -9.36 38.65 -6.01
C THR A 66 -8.02 38.10 -5.52
N ARG A 67 -6.92 38.66 -6.05
CA ARG A 67 -5.58 38.36 -5.56
C ARG A 67 -5.36 38.99 -4.19
N LEU A 68 -5.06 38.19 -3.17
CA LEU A 68 -4.87 38.65 -1.79
C LEU A 68 -3.50 39.36 -1.63
N LYS A 69 -3.44 40.32 -0.71
CA LYS A 69 -2.16 40.98 -0.34
C LYS A 69 -1.44 40.20 0.78
N PRO A 70 -0.11 40.13 0.77
CA PRO A 70 0.78 40.62 -0.25
C PRO A 70 0.66 39.81 -1.54
N GLU A 71 0.60 40.46 -2.67
CA GLU A 71 0.38 39.85 -4.00
C GLU A 71 1.47 38.82 -4.36
N THR A 72 2.65 38.94 -3.77
CA THR A 72 3.79 38.04 -3.97
C THR A 72 3.50 36.59 -3.52
N MET A 73 2.56 36.38 -2.61
CA MET A 73 2.16 35.02 -2.17
C MET A 73 1.31 34.29 -3.20
N GLY A 74 0.65 35.02 -4.12
CA GLY A 74 -0.10 34.43 -5.23
C GLY A 74 -1.36 33.66 -4.81
N ILE A 75 -1.99 34.05 -3.72
CA ILE A 75 -3.29 33.48 -3.30
C ILE A 75 -4.42 34.30 -3.92
N TYR A 76 -5.34 33.60 -4.57
CA TYR A 76 -6.59 34.14 -5.13
C TYR A 76 -7.78 33.64 -4.32
N GLU A 77 -8.74 34.52 -4.04
CA GLU A 77 -9.92 34.21 -3.23
C GLU A 77 -11.20 34.76 -3.88
N LEU A 78 -12.29 33.97 -3.79
CA LEU A 78 -13.61 34.40 -4.20
C LEU A 78 -14.67 33.69 -3.35
N PHE A 79 -15.68 34.43 -2.85
CA PHE A 79 -16.89 33.88 -2.27
C PHE A 79 -18.04 33.95 -3.26
N ILE A 80 -18.70 32.81 -3.54
CA ILE A 80 -19.88 32.75 -4.40
C ILE A 80 -21.06 32.29 -3.57
N PRO A 81 -22.12 33.11 -3.42
CA PRO A 81 -23.30 32.77 -2.65
C PRO A 81 -24.20 31.76 -3.37
N GLY A 82 -24.91 30.92 -2.60
CA GLY A 82 -26.01 30.08 -3.08
C GLY A 82 -25.60 28.78 -3.76
N LEU A 83 -24.31 28.49 -3.88
CA LEU A 83 -23.83 27.25 -4.48
C LEU A 83 -24.20 26.02 -3.65
N GLN A 84 -24.40 24.90 -4.35
CA GLN A 84 -24.80 23.62 -3.78
C GLN A 84 -23.71 22.57 -3.97
N GLU A 85 -23.81 21.50 -3.16
CA GLU A 85 -22.98 20.31 -3.33
C GLU A 85 -23.25 19.65 -4.69
N GLY A 86 -22.16 19.17 -5.34
CA GLY A 86 -22.20 18.48 -6.63
C GLY A 86 -22.10 19.41 -7.85
N GLU A 87 -22.14 20.75 -7.67
CA GLU A 87 -21.89 21.66 -8.77
C GLU A 87 -20.45 21.56 -9.27
N LEU A 88 -20.30 21.50 -10.61
CA LEU A 88 -19.01 21.32 -11.26
C LEU A 88 -18.34 22.67 -11.48
N TYR A 89 -17.02 22.72 -11.32
CA TYR A 89 -16.22 23.92 -11.54
C TYR A 89 -14.80 23.62 -12.02
N LYS A 90 -14.17 24.65 -12.60
CA LYS A 90 -12.75 24.73 -12.93
C LYS A 90 -12.21 26.12 -12.61
N TYR A 91 -10.91 26.23 -12.48
CA TYR A 91 -10.22 27.50 -12.54
C TYR A 91 -9.83 27.80 -13.99
N LEU A 92 -10.23 28.96 -14.50
CA LEU A 92 -9.68 29.55 -15.71
C LEU A 92 -8.56 30.48 -15.29
N ILE A 93 -7.34 30.13 -15.66
CA ILE A 93 -6.13 30.89 -15.36
C ILE A 93 -5.68 31.62 -16.63
N GLU A 94 -5.63 32.96 -16.59
CA GLU A 94 -5.00 33.76 -17.61
C GLU A 94 -3.54 34.01 -17.23
N THR A 95 -2.63 33.56 -18.08
CA THR A 95 -1.19 33.74 -17.88
C THR A 95 -0.72 35.12 -18.34
N LYS A 96 0.46 35.58 -17.90
CA LYS A 96 1.04 36.87 -18.29
C LYS A 96 1.31 37.01 -19.80
N ASP A 97 1.48 35.88 -20.50
CA ASP A 97 1.62 35.84 -21.96
C ASP A 97 0.28 35.70 -22.71
N GLY A 98 -0.83 35.80 -21.98
CA GLY A 98 -2.19 35.81 -22.52
C GLY A 98 -2.78 34.45 -22.86
N LYS A 99 -2.18 33.33 -22.44
CA LYS A 99 -2.76 31.98 -22.57
C LYS A 99 -3.87 31.80 -21.56
N ARG A 100 -4.84 30.95 -21.91
CA ARG A 100 -5.93 30.50 -21.04
C ARG A 100 -5.78 29.03 -20.72
N LEU A 101 -5.70 28.72 -19.42
CA LEU A 101 -5.56 27.37 -18.90
C LEU A 101 -6.81 26.99 -18.10
N TYR A 102 -7.38 25.83 -18.40
CA TYR A 102 -8.59 25.31 -17.74
C TYR A 102 -8.16 24.19 -16.77
N LYS A 103 -8.01 24.54 -15.49
CA LYS A 103 -7.45 23.66 -14.48
C LYS A 103 -8.51 23.13 -13.52
N ALA A 104 -8.41 21.84 -13.18
CA ALA A 104 -9.09 21.29 -12.01
C ALA A 104 -8.49 21.92 -10.74
N ASP A 105 -9.24 21.92 -9.68
CA ASP A 105 -8.77 22.40 -8.39
C ASP A 105 -7.79 21.39 -7.74
N PRO A 106 -6.54 21.79 -7.47
CA PRO A 106 -5.57 20.92 -6.83
C PRO A 106 -5.99 20.36 -5.45
N TYR A 107 -6.85 21.12 -4.74
CA TYR A 107 -7.35 20.78 -3.41
C TYR A 107 -8.80 20.29 -3.41
N ALA A 108 -9.38 20.00 -4.59
CA ALA A 108 -10.75 19.50 -4.67
C ALA A 108 -10.92 18.21 -3.87
N ASN A 109 -11.99 18.15 -3.09
CA ASN A 109 -12.36 16.96 -2.33
C ASN A 109 -13.25 15.98 -3.11
N TYR A 110 -13.69 16.36 -4.30
CA TYR A 110 -14.48 15.54 -5.19
C TYR A 110 -14.21 15.92 -6.66
N ALA A 111 -14.23 14.95 -7.55
CA ALA A 111 -14.01 15.14 -8.97
C ALA A 111 -15.24 14.68 -9.78
N GLU A 112 -15.43 15.32 -10.94
CA GLU A 112 -16.33 14.82 -11.96
C GLU A 112 -15.92 13.42 -12.41
N LEU A 113 -16.91 12.54 -12.63
CA LEU A 113 -16.62 11.20 -13.16
C LEU A 113 -15.99 11.31 -14.55
N ARG A 114 -14.89 10.59 -14.76
CA ARG A 114 -14.24 10.52 -16.07
C ARG A 114 -15.21 10.09 -17.19
N PRO A 115 -15.06 10.57 -18.41
CA PRO A 115 -13.96 11.39 -18.95
C PRO A 115 -14.04 12.87 -18.61
N GLY A 116 -14.98 13.31 -17.76
CA GLY A 116 -15.04 14.66 -17.26
C GLY A 116 -13.77 15.02 -16.47
N THR A 117 -13.41 16.30 -16.48
CA THR A 117 -12.16 16.80 -15.90
C THR A 117 -12.37 17.99 -14.96
N ALA A 118 -13.61 18.25 -14.57
CA ALA A 118 -13.94 19.29 -13.60
C ALA A 118 -13.79 18.79 -12.17
N SER A 119 -13.63 19.71 -11.25
CA SER A 119 -13.82 19.47 -9.83
C SER A 119 -15.31 19.61 -9.48
N ALA A 120 -15.74 18.94 -8.42
CA ALA A 120 -17.10 19.07 -7.90
C ALA A 120 -17.06 19.62 -6.47
N ILE A 121 -18.00 20.49 -6.13
CA ILE A 121 -18.14 21.00 -4.77
C ILE A 121 -18.63 19.88 -3.87
N ALA A 122 -17.93 19.63 -2.78
CA ALA A 122 -18.30 18.62 -1.79
C ALA A 122 -18.11 19.14 -0.36
N ASP A 123 -18.98 18.73 0.52
CA ASP A 123 -18.86 18.93 1.95
C ASP A 123 -18.39 17.65 2.62
N ILE A 124 -17.11 17.59 2.97
CA ILE A 124 -16.52 16.41 3.61
C ILE A 124 -16.61 16.44 5.15
N GLU A 125 -17.01 17.57 5.76
CA GLU A 125 -16.98 17.76 7.22
C GLU A 125 -18.19 17.14 7.95
N HIS A 126 -19.25 16.77 7.23
CA HIS A 126 -20.52 16.34 7.83
C HIS A 126 -20.67 14.85 8.06
N PHE A 127 -19.71 14.01 7.65
CA PHE A 127 -19.77 12.57 7.91
C PHE A 127 -19.71 12.26 9.40
N LYS A 128 -20.64 11.43 9.89
CA LYS A 128 -20.71 11.04 11.30
C LYS A 128 -19.95 9.73 11.54
N TRP A 129 -18.72 9.84 11.95
CA TRP A 129 -17.89 8.72 12.33
C TRP A 129 -18.45 7.96 13.53
N THR A 130 -18.43 6.64 13.47
CA THR A 130 -18.85 5.73 14.56
C THR A 130 -17.77 4.72 14.93
N ASP A 131 -16.56 4.93 14.45
CA ASP A 131 -15.37 4.11 14.65
C ASP A 131 -14.50 4.54 15.87
N CYS A 132 -15.04 5.35 16.76
CA CYS A 132 -14.33 5.92 17.93
C CYS A 132 -13.52 4.86 18.70
N LYS A 133 -14.08 3.65 18.88
CA LYS A 133 -13.38 2.57 19.57
C LYS A 133 -12.13 2.11 18.84
N TRP A 134 -12.15 2.06 17.52
CA TRP A 134 -10.99 1.73 16.70
C TRP A 134 -9.92 2.80 16.86
N MET A 135 -10.29 4.08 16.69
CA MET A 135 -9.38 5.21 16.79
C MET A 135 -8.77 5.34 18.19
N GLU A 136 -9.54 5.08 19.26
CA GLU A 136 -9.01 5.03 20.62
C GLU A 136 -8.02 3.90 20.83
N ASN A 137 -8.28 2.71 20.27
CA ASN A 137 -7.37 1.57 20.36
C ASN A 137 -6.09 1.85 19.58
N ARG A 138 -6.21 2.37 18.35
CA ARG A 138 -5.06 2.77 17.52
C ARG A 138 -4.17 3.76 18.26
N LYS A 139 -4.75 4.78 18.88
CA LYS A 139 -4.02 5.81 19.64
C LYS A 139 -3.29 5.26 20.86
N LYS A 140 -3.75 4.15 21.43
CA LYS A 140 -3.15 3.49 22.60
C LYS A 140 -2.10 2.45 22.23
N GLU A 141 -1.92 2.17 20.95
CA GLU A 141 -0.95 1.18 20.49
C GLU A 141 0.48 1.71 20.73
N GLU A 142 1.20 1.02 21.59
CA GLU A 142 2.57 1.40 21.97
C GLU A 142 3.63 0.75 21.07
N ASP A 143 3.30 -0.38 20.43
CA ASP A 143 4.23 -1.15 19.61
C ASP A 143 3.53 -1.76 18.39
N VAL A 144 3.44 -0.99 17.31
CA VAL A 144 2.85 -1.43 16.05
C VAL A 144 3.58 -2.64 15.45
N TYR A 145 4.86 -2.82 15.77
CA TYR A 145 5.69 -3.91 15.26
C TYR A 145 5.32 -5.26 15.89
N ALA A 146 4.80 -5.25 17.12
CA ALA A 146 4.35 -6.44 17.83
C ALA A 146 2.91 -6.86 17.47
N GLN A 147 2.24 -6.14 16.56
CA GLN A 147 0.89 -6.48 16.12
C GLN A 147 0.89 -7.32 14.84
N PRO A 148 -0.13 -8.17 14.64
CA PRO A 148 -0.27 -8.90 13.38
C PRO A 148 -0.66 -7.94 12.26
N MET A 149 0.03 -8.05 11.12
CA MET A 149 -0.32 -7.32 9.90
C MET A 149 -0.24 -8.28 8.71
N ALA A 150 -1.42 -8.67 8.22
CA ALA A 150 -1.61 -9.43 7.01
C ALA A 150 -2.50 -8.58 6.08
N ILE A 151 -1.93 -8.11 4.99
CA ILE A 151 -2.49 -7.11 4.11
C ILE A 151 -3.09 -7.80 2.88
N TYR A 152 -4.32 -7.45 2.55
CA TYR A 152 -4.96 -7.77 1.29
C TYR A 152 -4.89 -6.55 0.38
N GLU A 153 -3.98 -6.55 -0.59
CA GLU A 153 -3.83 -5.47 -1.58
C GLU A 153 -4.93 -5.61 -2.63
N VAL A 154 -5.68 -4.54 -2.88
CA VAL A 154 -6.89 -4.54 -3.70
C VAL A 154 -6.93 -3.36 -4.65
N HIS A 155 -7.20 -3.64 -5.93
CA HIS A 155 -7.68 -2.66 -6.90
C HIS A 155 -9.21 -2.78 -6.98
N PRO A 156 -9.99 -1.82 -6.43
CA PRO A 156 -11.45 -1.95 -6.30
C PRO A 156 -12.18 -2.19 -7.60
N GLY A 157 -11.76 -1.53 -8.69
CA GLY A 157 -12.40 -1.61 -10.00
C GLY A 157 -12.27 -2.96 -10.71
N SER A 158 -11.37 -3.83 -10.25
CA SER A 158 -11.14 -5.15 -10.84
C SER A 158 -11.20 -6.30 -9.83
N TRP A 159 -11.59 -6.04 -8.59
CA TRP A 159 -11.82 -7.10 -7.62
C TRP A 159 -13.07 -7.91 -7.96
N LYS A 160 -14.20 -7.22 -8.12
CA LYS A 160 -15.48 -7.80 -8.55
C LYS A 160 -16.34 -6.72 -9.20
N ARG A 161 -17.20 -7.13 -10.15
CA ARG A 161 -18.09 -6.23 -10.90
C ARG A 161 -19.53 -6.71 -10.87
N HIS A 162 -20.46 -5.80 -11.10
CA HIS A 162 -21.87 -6.15 -11.31
C HIS A 162 -22.05 -6.78 -12.69
N PRO A 163 -22.60 -8.00 -12.80
CA PRO A 163 -22.79 -8.66 -14.08
C PRO A 163 -23.81 -7.93 -14.95
N GLY A 164 -23.51 -7.81 -16.25
CA GLY A 164 -24.47 -7.34 -17.25
C GLY A 164 -24.82 -5.85 -17.20
N ARG A 165 -24.01 -5.00 -16.55
CA ARG A 165 -24.16 -3.55 -16.60
C ARG A 165 -23.41 -2.96 -17.79
N ASP A 166 -24.05 -1.97 -18.46
CA ASP A 166 -23.46 -1.26 -19.61
C ASP A 166 -22.39 -0.21 -19.20
N ASP A 167 -22.29 0.09 -17.88
CA ASP A 167 -21.42 1.11 -17.29
C ASP A 167 -20.23 0.47 -16.55
N GLU A 168 -19.37 -0.26 -17.22
CA GLU A 168 -18.19 -0.93 -16.64
C GLU A 168 -18.46 -1.82 -15.41
N GLY A 169 -19.61 -1.64 -14.74
CA GLY A 169 -20.12 -2.47 -13.65
C GLY A 169 -19.28 -2.44 -12.35
N PHE A 170 -18.51 -1.39 -12.10
CA PHE A 170 -17.70 -1.29 -10.88
C PHE A 170 -18.55 -1.42 -9.62
N TYR A 171 -18.01 -2.08 -8.61
CA TYR A 171 -18.54 -2.01 -7.26
C TYR A 171 -18.32 -0.61 -6.69
N SER A 172 -19.39 -0.05 -6.13
CA SER A 172 -19.32 1.20 -5.38
C SER A 172 -18.61 0.99 -4.02
N TYR A 173 -18.18 2.08 -3.36
CA TYR A 173 -17.70 2.02 -1.98
C TYR A 173 -18.68 1.30 -1.04
N ARG A 174 -20.00 1.45 -1.27
CA ARG A 174 -21.03 0.75 -0.49
C ARG A 174 -21.13 -0.74 -0.83
N ASP A 175 -20.91 -1.11 -2.08
CA ASP A 175 -20.83 -2.52 -2.47
C ASP A 175 -19.60 -3.19 -1.83
N LEU A 176 -18.46 -2.48 -1.75
CA LEU A 176 -17.27 -2.99 -1.07
C LEU A 176 -17.53 -3.24 0.42
N VAL A 177 -18.36 -2.43 1.10
CA VAL A 177 -18.81 -2.74 2.47
C VAL A 177 -19.54 -4.07 2.53
N THR A 178 -20.40 -4.33 1.55
CA THR A 178 -21.25 -5.52 1.54
C THR A 178 -20.50 -6.79 1.19
N TYR A 179 -19.52 -6.70 0.29
CA TYR A 179 -18.87 -7.88 -0.29
C TYR A 179 -17.40 -8.04 0.09
N LEU A 180 -16.60 -6.97 0.05
CA LEU A 180 -15.16 -7.05 0.33
C LEU A 180 -14.87 -7.22 1.82
N ILE A 181 -15.51 -6.43 2.68
CA ILE A 181 -15.24 -6.49 4.13
C ILE A 181 -15.51 -7.88 4.71
N PRO A 182 -16.67 -8.52 4.45
CA PRO A 182 -16.91 -9.89 4.92
C PRO A 182 -15.90 -10.90 4.39
N TYR A 183 -15.52 -10.79 3.11
CA TYR A 183 -14.54 -11.66 2.48
C TYR A 183 -13.16 -11.57 3.15
N VAL A 184 -12.63 -10.37 3.28
CA VAL A 184 -11.32 -10.10 3.91
C VAL A 184 -11.30 -10.61 5.36
N LYS A 185 -12.38 -10.37 6.10
CA LYS A 185 -12.55 -10.82 7.48
C LYS A 185 -12.60 -12.35 7.58
N GLU A 186 -13.34 -13.00 6.70
CA GLU A 186 -13.46 -14.46 6.64
C GLU A 186 -12.13 -15.10 6.31
N MET A 187 -11.39 -14.55 5.35
CA MET A 187 -10.07 -15.04 4.98
C MET A 187 -9.02 -14.88 6.09
N GLY A 188 -9.20 -13.92 6.98
CA GLY A 188 -8.28 -13.68 8.10
C GLY A 188 -7.20 -12.64 7.82
N TYR A 189 -7.41 -11.75 6.86
CA TYR A 189 -6.58 -10.55 6.71
C TYR A 189 -6.89 -9.54 7.81
N THR A 190 -5.90 -8.74 8.17
CA THR A 190 -6.03 -7.70 9.20
C THR A 190 -6.20 -6.31 8.62
N HIS A 191 -5.70 -6.10 7.41
CA HIS A 191 -5.72 -4.82 6.69
C HIS A 191 -6.11 -5.01 5.23
N ILE A 192 -6.70 -3.98 4.66
CA ILE A 192 -6.89 -3.79 3.23
C ILE A 192 -5.94 -2.68 2.79
N GLU A 193 -5.16 -2.91 1.73
CA GLU A 193 -4.40 -1.86 1.04
C GLU A 193 -5.08 -1.53 -0.28
N LEU A 194 -5.50 -0.28 -0.43
CA LEU A 194 -6.31 0.18 -1.56
C LEU A 194 -5.44 0.86 -2.60
N MET A 195 -5.40 0.32 -3.80
CA MET A 195 -4.81 0.96 -4.98
C MET A 195 -5.83 1.89 -5.66
N GLY A 196 -5.36 2.97 -6.29
CA GLY A 196 -6.15 3.81 -7.17
C GLY A 196 -7.32 4.52 -6.49
N ILE A 197 -7.13 5.06 -5.29
CA ILE A 197 -8.17 5.81 -4.58
C ILE A 197 -8.06 7.33 -4.78
N SER A 198 -6.88 7.91 -4.79
CA SER A 198 -6.73 9.32 -5.22
C SER A 198 -7.18 9.46 -6.67
N GLU A 199 -7.95 10.51 -7.02
CA GLU A 199 -8.56 10.64 -8.35
C GLU A 199 -7.51 10.70 -9.46
N TYR A 200 -7.77 9.99 -10.56
CA TYR A 200 -6.89 9.86 -11.71
C TYR A 200 -7.68 9.72 -13.02
N PRO A 201 -7.16 10.22 -14.17
CA PRO A 201 -7.93 10.25 -15.43
C PRO A 201 -7.88 8.97 -16.23
N PHE A 202 -6.79 8.18 -16.14
CA PHE A 202 -6.49 7.06 -17.03
C PHE A 202 -6.50 5.72 -16.27
N ASP A 203 -7.46 4.85 -16.56
CA ASP A 203 -7.62 3.56 -15.86
C ASP A 203 -6.39 2.66 -15.96
N GLY A 204 -5.75 2.62 -17.12
CA GLY A 204 -4.51 1.85 -17.34
C GLY A 204 -3.30 2.33 -16.52
N SER A 205 -3.41 3.43 -15.79
CA SER A 205 -2.40 3.84 -14.80
C SER A 205 -2.59 3.19 -13.43
N TRP A 206 -3.68 2.44 -13.23
CA TRP A 206 -4.04 1.78 -11.96
C TRP A 206 -4.16 2.72 -10.76
N GLY A 207 -4.22 4.03 -11.01
CA GLY A 207 -4.23 5.09 -10.00
C GLY A 207 -2.87 5.72 -9.71
N TYR A 208 -1.81 5.36 -10.44
CA TYR A 208 -0.47 5.95 -10.24
C TYR A 208 -0.24 7.27 -11.00
N GLN A 209 -1.18 7.70 -11.86
CA GLN A 209 -1.15 9.01 -12.51
C GLN A 209 -2.19 9.94 -11.89
N VAL A 210 -1.95 10.35 -10.66
CA VAL A 210 -2.90 11.11 -9.82
C VAL A 210 -3.05 12.55 -10.31
N THR A 211 -4.31 13.00 -10.44
CA THR A 211 -4.68 14.41 -10.71
C THR A 211 -5.43 15.06 -9.55
N GLY A 212 -6.04 14.26 -8.66
CA GLY A 212 -6.80 14.75 -7.51
C GLY A 212 -6.27 14.17 -6.20
N TYR A 213 -5.27 14.81 -5.60
CA TYR A 213 -4.58 14.36 -4.38
C TYR A 213 -5.43 14.40 -3.12
N TYR A 214 -6.56 15.13 -3.15
CA TYR A 214 -7.46 15.35 -2.03
C TYR A 214 -8.88 14.78 -2.27
N ALA A 215 -9.08 14.09 -3.40
CA ALA A 215 -10.37 13.54 -3.78
C ALA A 215 -10.32 12.01 -3.85
N PRO A 216 -11.16 11.30 -3.08
CA PRO A 216 -11.43 9.89 -3.39
C PRO A 216 -12.01 9.78 -4.80
N THR A 217 -11.53 8.80 -5.59
CA THR A 217 -11.98 8.68 -6.98
C THR A 217 -13.49 8.53 -7.08
N SER A 218 -14.08 9.28 -7.99
CA SER A 218 -15.52 9.27 -8.28
C SER A 218 -16.01 7.98 -8.94
N ARG A 219 -15.09 7.11 -9.39
CA ARG A 219 -15.41 5.80 -9.99
C ARG A 219 -16.28 4.92 -9.12
N TYR A 220 -16.10 5.01 -7.80
CA TYR A 220 -16.73 4.11 -6.84
C TYR A 220 -17.77 4.81 -5.96
N GLY A 221 -18.03 6.10 -6.17
CA GLY A 221 -19.03 6.88 -5.43
C GLY A 221 -18.53 8.23 -4.95
N LYS A 222 -19.23 8.77 -3.96
CA LYS A 222 -18.97 10.08 -3.37
C LYS A 222 -17.93 9.98 -2.23
N PRO A 223 -17.34 11.11 -1.82
CA PRO A 223 -16.46 11.19 -0.64
C PRO A 223 -17.10 10.64 0.64
N GLU A 224 -18.39 10.88 0.86
CA GLU A 224 -19.14 10.34 2.00
C GLU A 224 -19.23 8.80 1.95
N ASP A 225 -19.37 8.21 0.76
CA ASP A 225 -19.43 6.76 0.60
C ASP A 225 -18.06 6.11 0.90
N PHE A 226 -16.98 6.80 0.55
CA PHE A 226 -15.62 6.37 0.93
C PHE A 226 -15.43 6.44 2.45
N ALA A 227 -15.80 7.56 3.10
CA ALA A 227 -15.78 7.67 4.55
C ALA A 227 -16.60 6.55 5.23
N TYR A 228 -17.78 6.25 4.68
CA TYR A 228 -18.61 5.13 5.14
C TYR A 228 -17.91 3.78 5.03
N PHE A 229 -17.21 3.52 3.91
CA PHE A 229 -16.43 2.30 3.73
C PHE A 229 -15.35 2.15 4.81
N ILE A 230 -14.56 3.20 5.07
CA ILE A 230 -13.53 3.19 6.11
C ILE A 230 -14.14 2.93 7.49
N ASN A 231 -15.21 3.65 7.83
CA ASN A 231 -15.93 3.49 9.09
C ASN A 231 -16.40 2.04 9.31
N GLU A 232 -16.90 1.37 8.28
CA GLU A 232 -17.33 -0.02 8.35
C GLU A 232 -16.16 -1.01 8.42
N CYS A 233 -15.01 -0.73 7.77
CA CYS A 233 -13.78 -1.49 7.95
C CYS A 233 -13.37 -1.51 9.43
N HIS A 234 -13.31 -0.36 10.06
CA HIS A 234 -12.93 -0.21 11.48
C HIS A 234 -13.90 -0.92 12.43
N LYS A 235 -15.20 -0.84 12.17
CA LYS A 235 -16.23 -1.59 12.95
C LYS A 235 -16.04 -3.11 12.82
N ASN A 236 -15.52 -3.57 11.71
CA ASN A 236 -15.19 -4.96 11.46
C ASN A 236 -13.77 -5.35 11.89
N LYS A 237 -13.02 -4.44 12.51
CA LYS A 237 -11.63 -4.61 12.98
C LYS A 237 -10.63 -4.86 11.84
N ILE A 238 -10.83 -4.18 10.74
CA ILE A 238 -9.95 -4.19 9.58
C ILE A 238 -9.36 -2.79 9.44
N GLY A 239 -8.04 -2.69 9.46
CA GLY A 239 -7.31 -1.45 9.16
C GLY A 239 -7.29 -1.19 7.66
N VAL A 240 -7.14 0.08 7.28
CA VAL A 240 -7.09 0.48 5.87
C VAL A 240 -5.79 1.24 5.60
N ILE A 241 -5.05 0.77 4.62
CA ILE A 241 -3.84 1.39 4.08
C ILE A 241 -4.22 1.96 2.71
N LEU A 242 -3.74 3.15 2.42
CA LEU A 242 -3.93 3.80 1.12
C LEU A 242 -2.60 3.83 0.36
N ASP A 243 -2.65 3.44 -0.90
CA ASP A 243 -1.53 3.65 -1.82
C ASP A 243 -1.47 5.14 -2.20
N TRP A 244 -0.37 5.81 -1.86
CA TRP A 244 -0.19 7.25 -2.00
C TRP A 244 1.04 7.56 -2.83
N VAL A 245 0.87 8.42 -3.86
CA VAL A 245 1.85 8.65 -4.93
C VAL A 245 2.43 10.07 -4.86
N PRO A 246 3.36 10.38 -3.95
CA PRO A 246 3.98 11.71 -3.86
C PRO A 246 5.18 11.87 -4.81
N ALA A 247 5.55 10.85 -5.57
CA ALA A 247 6.73 10.86 -6.42
C ALA A 247 6.54 11.70 -7.68
N HIS A 248 5.38 11.60 -8.31
CA HIS A 248 5.14 12.18 -9.63
C HIS A 248 3.66 12.40 -9.93
N PHE A 249 3.37 13.09 -11.03
CA PHE A 249 2.01 13.32 -11.53
C PHE A 249 2.00 13.41 -13.07
N PRO A 250 0.86 13.14 -13.74
CA PRO A 250 0.75 13.13 -15.18
C PRO A 250 0.79 14.54 -15.79
N LYS A 251 0.99 14.60 -17.11
CA LYS A 251 1.05 15.85 -17.88
C LYS A 251 -0.32 16.31 -18.41
N ASP A 252 -1.41 15.74 -17.91
CA ASP A 252 -2.77 16.09 -18.32
C ASP A 252 -3.03 17.59 -18.17
N ALA A 253 -3.59 18.20 -19.21
CA ALA A 253 -3.74 19.67 -19.31
C ALA A 253 -4.57 20.27 -18.16
N HIS A 254 -5.54 19.51 -17.62
CA HIS A 254 -6.37 19.94 -16.50
C HIS A 254 -5.70 19.74 -15.12
N GLY A 255 -4.61 18.95 -15.06
CA GLY A 255 -3.90 18.60 -13.84
C GLY A 255 -2.86 19.64 -13.41
N LEU A 256 -1.86 19.16 -12.64
CA LEU A 256 -0.88 20.02 -11.98
C LEU A 256 0.23 20.54 -12.89
N ALA A 257 0.51 19.86 -14.02
CA ALA A 257 1.61 20.22 -14.92
C ALA A 257 1.44 21.65 -15.45
N GLU A 258 2.48 22.45 -15.31
CA GLU A 258 2.51 23.87 -15.72
C GLU A 258 1.27 24.65 -15.25
N PHE A 259 0.91 24.47 -13.98
CA PHE A 259 -0.41 24.81 -13.44
C PHE A 259 -0.84 26.26 -13.68
N ASP A 260 0.04 27.22 -13.45
CA ASP A 260 -0.22 28.67 -13.68
C ASP A 260 0.52 29.23 -14.92
N GLY A 261 0.88 28.34 -15.86
CA GLY A 261 1.70 28.64 -17.03
C GLY A 261 3.21 28.54 -16.76
N THR A 262 3.58 28.09 -15.57
CA THR A 262 4.97 27.83 -15.17
C THR A 262 5.07 26.46 -14.47
N CYS A 263 6.29 25.96 -14.27
CA CYS A 263 6.56 24.78 -13.45
C CYS A 263 6.28 25.10 -11.97
N LEU A 264 4.99 25.14 -11.59
CA LEU A 264 4.58 25.55 -10.24
C LEU A 264 4.81 24.42 -9.23
N TYR A 265 4.31 23.21 -9.52
CA TYR A 265 4.41 22.04 -8.66
C TYR A 265 5.64 21.20 -8.95
N GLU A 266 6.15 21.21 -10.16
CA GLU A 266 7.31 20.46 -10.63
C GLU A 266 8.60 21.25 -10.61
N TYR A 267 9.75 20.55 -10.63
CA TYR A 267 11.05 21.18 -10.90
C TYR A 267 11.09 21.77 -12.30
N ALA A 268 11.66 22.98 -12.42
CA ALA A 268 11.75 23.69 -13.71
C ALA A 268 12.79 23.09 -14.66
N ASP A 269 13.90 22.52 -14.13
CA ASP A 269 14.87 21.80 -14.95
C ASP A 269 14.31 20.39 -15.28
N PRO A 270 14.08 20.05 -16.56
CA PRO A 270 13.50 18.77 -16.94
C PRO A 270 14.38 17.58 -16.51
N ARG A 271 15.67 17.77 -16.30
CA ARG A 271 16.56 16.73 -15.75
C ARG A 271 16.25 16.37 -14.31
N MET A 272 15.61 17.26 -13.57
CA MET A 272 15.08 17.03 -12.21
C MET A 272 13.56 16.80 -12.24
N GLY A 273 12.84 17.46 -13.13
CA GLY A 273 11.38 17.58 -13.15
C GLY A 273 10.64 16.52 -13.98
N GLU A 274 11.32 15.58 -14.62
CA GLU A 274 10.66 14.56 -15.46
C GLU A 274 11.20 13.16 -15.21
N HIS A 275 10.29 12.17 -15.25
CA HIS A 275 10.61 10.75 -15.40
C HIS A 275 10.44 10.36 -16.87
N PRO A 276 11.52 10.14 -17.62
CA PRO A 276 11.44 9.79 -19.05
C PRO A 276 10.65 8.53 -19.33
N ASP A 277 10.85 7.49 -18.52
CA ASP A 277 10.23 6.17 -18.70
C ASP A 277 8.72 6.19 -18.44
N TRP A 278 8.26 7.01 -17.49
CA TRP A 278 6.84 7.11 -17.12
C TRP A 278 6.11 8.25 -17.81
N GLY A 279 6.84 9.17 -18.44
CA GLY A 279 6.28 10.35 -19.09
C GLY A 279 5.64 11.37 -18.12
N THR A 280 6.00 11.31 -16.84
CA THR A 280 5.39 12.10 -15.76
C THR A 280 6.30 13.25 -15.30
N LYS A 281 5.73 14.21 -14.57
CA LYS A 281 6.45 15.29 -13.87
C LYS A 281 6.81 14.87 -12.45
N ILE A 282 7.91 15.40 -11.91
CA ILE A 282 8.40 15.19 -10.56
C ILE A 282 8.13 16.43 -9.72
N PHE A 283 7.54 16.26 -8.54
CA PHE A 283 7.30 17.35 -7.59
C PHE A 283 8.60 18.06 -7.18
N ASP A 284 8.53 19.39 -7.06
CA ASP A 284 9.63 20.21 -6.54
C ASP A 284 9.64 20.21 -5.00
N TYR A 285 10.32 19.25 -4.42
CA TYR A 285 10.44 19.12 -2.95
C TYR A 285 11.25 20.26 -2.30
N GLY A 286 11.87 21.11 -3.08
CA GLY A 286 12.55 22.33 -2.62
C GLY A 286 11.59 23.47 -2.29
N LYS A 287 10.38 23.49 -2.90
CA LYS A 287 9.36 24.50 -2.63
C LYS A 287 8.53 24.17 -1.40
N ASN A 288 8.46 25.08 -0.45
CA ASN A 288 7.69 24.88 0.79
C ASN A 288 6.20 24.68 0.52
N GLU A 289 5.63 25.40 -0.42
CA GLU A 289 4.21 25.29 -0.81
C GLU A 289 3.90 23.93 -1.40
N VAL A 290 4.82 23.34 -2.18
CA VAL A 290 4.67 21.99 -2.76
C VAL A 290 4.81 20.93 -1.68
N LYS A 291 5.79 21.06 -0.77
CA LYS A 291 5.86 20.19 0.42
C LYS A 291 4.59 20.28 1.24
N ASN A 292 4.07 21.49 1.46
CA ASN A 292 2.82 21.68 2.20
C ASN A 292 1.62 21.04 1.52
N PHE A 293 1.55 21.10 0.17
CA PHE A 293 0.54 20.40 -0.61
C PHE A 293 0.57 18.89 -0.34
N LEU A 294 1.73 18.26 -0.43
CA LEU A 294 1.86 16.82 -0.20
C LEU A 294 1.60 16.45 1.28
N ILE A 295 2.14 17.21 2.24
CA ILE A 295 1.90 16.97 3.67
C ILE A 295 0.42 17.11 4.00
N GLY A 296 -0.26 18.14 3.47
CA GLY A 296 -1.69 18.34 3.68
C GLY A 296 -2.53 17.20 3.12
N SER A 297 -2.17 16.66 1.94
CA SER A 297 -2.82 15.48 1.36
C SER A 297 -2.68 14.28 2.27
N ALA A 298 -1.48 13.95 2.71
CA ALA A 298 -1.24 12.81 3.60
C ALA A 298 -2.01 12.93 4.92
N LEU A 299 -2.01 14.13 5.52
CA LEU A 299 -2.75 14.39 6.77
C LEU A 299 -4.26 14.30 6.56
N MET A 300 -4.79 14.79 5.44
CA MET A 300 -6.22 14.65 5.12
C MET A 300 -6.62 13.16 5.08
N TRP A 301 -5.86 12.32 4.42
CA TRP A 301 -6.15 10.89 4.39
C TRP A 301 -6.13 10.26 5.78
N VAL A 302 -5.11 10.55 6.59
CA VAL A 302 -4.93 9.93 7.92
C VAL A 302 -5.86 10.53 8.98
N GLU A 303 -6.05 11.86 9.00
CA GLU A 303 -6.78 12.56 10.07
C GLU A 303 -8.25 12.79 9.75
N HIS A 304 -8.61 13.05 8.48
CA HIS A 304 -9.98 13.29 8.08
C HIS A 304 -10.70 11.99 7.68
N TYR A 305 -10.04 11.13 6.86
CA TYR A 305 -10.61 9.85 6.45
C TYR A 305 -10.24 8.68 7.38
N HIS A 306 -9.54 8.93 8.47
CA HIS A 306 -9.14 7.92 9.47
C HIS A 306 -8.29 6.77 8.92
N ILE A 307 -7.62 6.93 7.77
CA ILE A 307 -6.74 5.91 7.18
C ILE A 307 -5.66 5.50 8.18
N ASP A 308 -5.39 4.20 8.30
CA ASP A 308 -4.47 3.64 9.29
C ASP A 308 -3.02 3.65 8.82
N GLY A 309 -2.77 3.76 7.53
CA GLY A 309 -1.42 3.86 6.99
C GLY A 309 -1.40 4.33 5.55
N LEU A 310 -0.25 4.85 5.13
CA LEU A 310 0.04 5.19 3.75
C LEU A 310 1.18 4.31 3.25
N ARG A 311 0.95 3.60 2.15
CA ARG A 311 2.01 3.00 1.35
C ARG A 311 2.48 4.05 0.36
N VAL A 312 3.73 4.43 0.47
CA VAL A 312 4.34 5.47 -0.34
C VAL A 312 5.01 4.83 -1.55
N ASP A 313 4.43 5.13 -2.71
CA ASP A 313 4.85 4.61 -4.01
C ASP A 313 6.20 5.17 -4.42
N ALA A 314 7.03 4.32 -5.06
CA ALA A 314 8.25 4.68 -5.77
C ALA A 314 9.23 5.56 -4.97
N VAL A 315 9.45 5.26 -3.69
CA VAL A 315 10.34 6.04 -2.81
C VAL A 315 11.75 6.16 -3.38
N ALA A 316 12.30 5.10 -3.98
CA ALA A 316 13.61 5.14 -4.63
C ALA A 316 13.69 6.23 -5.71
N SER A 317 12.63 6.45 -6.49
CA SER A 317 12.59 7.46 -7.55
C SER A 317 12.65 8.89 -7.01
N MET A 318 12.25 9.08 -5.74
CA MET A 318 12.34 10.37 -5.06
C MET A 318 13.73 10.59 -4.43
N LEU A 319 14.35 9.52 -3.91
CA LEU A 319 15.63 9.60 -3.21
C LEU A 319 16.82 9.80 -4.15
N TYR A 320 16.72 9.30 -5.40
CA TYR A 320 17.83 9.33 -6.36
C TYR A 320 17.52 10.20 -7.57
N LEU A 321 18.35 11.21 -7.80
CA LEU A 321 18.25 12.16 -8.92
C LEU A 321 18.44 11.50 -10.30
N ASP A 322 19.16 10.37 -10.34
CA ASP A 322 19.48 9.58 -11.53
C ASP A 322 18.57 8.36 -11.72
N TYR A 323 17.50 8.21 -10.90
CA TYR A 323 16.59 7.08 -11.02
C TYR A 323 15.94 7.01 -12.41
N GLY A 324 16.12 5.90 -13.12
CA GLY A 324 15.59 5.71 -14.48
C GLY A 324 16.16 6.67 -15.53
N LYS A 325 17.35 7.25 -15.28
CA LYS A 325 17.97 8.25 -16.17
C LYS A 325 19.38 7.85 -16.55
N GLU A 326 19.75 8.16 -17.80
CA GLU A 326 21.11 7.95 -18.30
C GLU A 326 22.03 9.12 -17.93
N GLU A 327 23.33 8.94 -18.13
CA GLU A 327 24.32 9.99 -17.91
C GLU A 327 24.00 11.22 -18.80
N GLY A 328 23.96 12.42 -18.18
CA GLY A 328 23.57 13.66 -18.82
C GLY A 328 22.07 13.98 -18.75
N GLN A 329 21.21 13.04 -18.35
CA GLN A 329 19.77 13.24 -18.16
C GLN A 329 19.40 13.65 -16.74
N TRP A 330 20.35 13.82 -15.84
CA TRP A 330 20.14 14.21 -14.45
C TRP A 330 21.20 15.20 -13.97
N VAL A 331 20.96 15.82 -12.81
CA VAL A 331 21.82 16.86 -12.23
C VAL A 331 22.30 16.38 -10.86
N ARG A 332 23.61 16.51 -10.61
CA ARG A 332 24.17 16.20 -9.29
C ARG A 332 23.74 17.21 -8.25
N ASN A 333 23.58 16.76 -7.01
CA ASN A 333 23.30 17.66 -5.90
C ASN A 333 24.51 18.54 -5.55
N LYS A 334 24.35 19.44 -4.58
CA LYS A 334 25.39 20.39 -4.16
C LYS A 334 26.69 19.74 -3.61
N TYR A 335 26.65 18.44 -3.29
CA TYR A 335 27.82 17.67 -2.85
C TYR A 335 28.44 16.82 -3.97
N GLY A 336 27.83 16.83 -5.15
CA GLY A 336 28.32 16.13 -6.33
C GLY A 336 27.87 14.68 -6.44
N ASP A 337 26.93 14.23 -5.61
CA ASP A 337 26.35 12.89 -5.66
C ASP A 337 24.91 12.90 -6.26
N ASN A 338 24.28 11.72 -6.31
CA ASN A 338 22.97 11.50 -6.93
C ASN A 338 21.79 11.54 -5.94
N LYS A 339 21.99 11.90 -4.68
CA LYS A 339 20.92 11.94 -3.69
C LYS A 339 20.09 13.20 -3.83
N ASN A 340 18.75 13.06 -3.82
CA ASN A 340 17.83 14.19 -3.74
C ASN A 340 17.68 14.62 -2.27
N LEU A 341 18.47 15.61 -1.86
CA LEU A 341 18.51 16.08 -0.48
C LEU A 341 17.17 16.66 -0.02
N GLU A 342 16.42 17.28 -0.93
CA GLU A 342 15.13 17.91 -0.66
C GLU A 342 14.05 16.84 -0.40
N ALA A 343 14.05 15.75 -1.15
CA ALA A 343 13.15 14.62 -0.93
C ALA A 343 13.49 13.86 0.37
N ILE A 344 14.77 13.71 0.72
CA ILE A 344 15.21 13.12 1.99
C ILE A 344 14.65 13.92 3.17
N GLU A 345 14.82 15.24 3.17
CA GLU A 345 14.27 16.12 4.22
C GLU A 345 12.73 16.10 4.24
N PHE A 346 12.09 16.03 3.07
CA PHE A 346 10.65 15.86 2.99
C PHE A 346 10.17 14.58 3.68
N PHE A 347 10.82 13.43 3.44
CA PHE A 347 10.44 12.17 4.11
C PHE A 347 10.67 12.23 5.62
N LYS A 348 11.80 12.76 6.08
CA LYS A 348 12.06 12.94 7.51
C LYS A 348 10.97 13.80 8.16
N HIS A 349 10.56 14.87 7.51
CA HIS A 349 9.52 15.77 8.02
C HIS A 349 8.15 15.08 8.06
N ILE A 350 7.68 14.55 6.92
CA ILE A 350 6.33 13.99 6.83
C ILE A 350 6.14 12.75 7.71
N ASN A 351 7.13 11.84 7.74
CA ASN A 351 7.03 10.64 8.56
C ASN A 351 7.02 10.98 10.06
N THR A 352 7.92 11.88 10.50
CA THR A 352 7.94 12.34 11.88
C THR A 352 6.63 13.02 12.27
N LEU A 353 6.08 13.83 11.38
CA LEU A 353 4.82 14.54 11.61
C LEU A 353 3.63 13.58 11.71
N ILE A 354 3.47 12.68 10.73
CA ILE A 354 2.35 11.74 10.69
C ILE A 354 2.38 10.81 11.91
N LEU A 355 3.51 10.18 12.17
CA LEU A 355 3.66 9.24 13.28
C LEU A 355 3.55 9.92 14.65
N GLY A 356 4.07 11.14 14.76
CA GLY A 356 4.00 11.91 16.01
C GLY A 356 2.60 12.42 16.34
N ARG A 357 1.79 12.75 15.34
CA ARG A 357 0.41 13.22 15.54
C ARG A 357 -0.61 12.08 15.62
N ASN A 358 -0.35 10.98 14.92
CA ASN A 358 -1.30 9.89 14.69
C ASN A 358 -0.74 8.56 15.21
N HIS A 359 -0.63 8.43 16.53
CA HIS A 359 -0.15 7.19 17.16
C HIS A 359 -0.88 5.96 16.62
N GLY A 360 -0.12 4.92 16.32
CA GLY A 360 -0.61 3.67 15.76
C GLY A 360 -0.89 3.70 14.23
N ALA A 361 -0.81 4.87 13.58
CA ALA A 361 -0.75 4.94 12.12
C ALA A 361 0.64 4.50 11.63
N VAL A 362 0.72 4.03 10.37
CA VAL A 362 1.96 3.54 9.78
C VAL A 362 2.29 4.21 8.44
N MET A 363 3.58 4.43 8.20
CA MET A 363 4.12 4.87 6.91
C MET A 363 4.95 3.74 6.33
N ILE A 364 4.60 3.28 5.13
CA ILE A 364 5.18 2.10 4.49
C ILE A 364 5.91 2.54 3.22
N ALA A 365 7.20 2.23 3.10
CA ALA A 365 7.98 2.58 1.92
C ALA A 365 8.00 1.45 0.90
N GLU A 366 7.62 1.74 -0.35
CA GLU A 366 8.05 0.94 -1.48
C GLU A 366 9.42 1.48 -1.93
N GLU A 367 10.47 0.88 -1.42
CA GLU A 367 11.86 1.24 -1.71
C GLU A 367 12.63 -0.01 -2.13
N SER A 368 13.03 -0.07 -3.39
CA SER A 368 13.60 -1.27 -4.04
C SER A 368 15.13 -1.33 -4.03
N THR A 369 15.81 -0.29 -3.50
CA THR A 369 17.26 -0.20 -3.50
C THR A 369 17.87 -0.58 -2.15
N ALA A 370 19.19 -0.47 -2.05
CA ALA A 370 19.94 -0.69 -0.81
C ALA A 370 20.06 0.60 0.04
N TRP A 371 19.09 1.53 -0.05
CA TRP A 371 19.10 2.72 0.81
C TRP A 371 19.02 2.30 2.29
N PRO A 372 19.97 2.77 3.12
CA PRO A 372 20.04 2.33 4.51
C PRO A 372 19.06 3.10 5.39
N LYS A 373 18.61 2.44 6.49
CA LYS A 373 17.79 3.06 7.54
C LYS A 373 16.51 3.73 7.02
N VAL A 374 15.84 3.09 6.07
CA VAL A 374 14.52 3.55 5.60
C VAL A 374 13.55 3.60 6.78
N THR A 375 13.58 2.58 7.63
CA THR A 375 12.75 2.50 8.85
C THR A 375 13.48 2.96 10.12
N GLY A 376 14.72 3.44 9.98
CA GLY A 376 15.50 3.96 11.09
C GLY A 376 15.03 5.35 11.56
N PRO A 377 15.28 5.71 12.81
CA PRO A 377 14.90 7.02 13.36
C PRO A 377 15.70 8.16 12.73
N VAL A 378 15.10 9.37 12.72
CA VAL A 378 15.71 10.57 12.11
C VAL A 378 17.01 10.95 12.81
N GLU A 379 17.11 10.74 14.12
CA GLU A 379 18.29 11.03 14.95
C GLU A 379 19.52 10.21 14.52
N GLU A 380 19.30 9.09 13.86
CA GLU A 380 20.33 8.23 13.28
C GLU A 380 20.50 8.40 11.77
N ASP A 381 19.98 9.47 11.20
CA ASP A 381 19.92 9.77 9.78
C ASP A 381 19.01 8.83 8.97
N GLY A 382 18.02 8.22 9.62
CA GLY A 382 16.98 7.41 8.99
C GLY A 382 15.85 8.26 8.40
N LEU A 383 14.98 7.60 7.61
CA LEU A 383 13.82 8.25 6.98
C LEU A 383 12.55 8.16 7.83
N ASN A 384 12.56 7.39 8.91
CA ASN A 384 11.46 7.22 9.86
C ASN A 384 10.17 6.63 9.25
N PHE A 385 10.28 5.78 8.23
CA PHE A 385 9.15 4.94 7.84
C PHE A 385 8.87 3.88 8.92
N SER A 386 7.62 3.46 9.06
CA SER A 386 7.28 2.35 9.95
C SER A 386 7.75 1.01 9.38
N TYR A 387 7.54 0.82 8.09
CA TYR A 387 7.88 -0.42 7.37
C TYR A 387 8.47 -0.14 6.00
N LYS A 388 9.17 -1.15 5.49
CA LYS A 388 9.68 -1.20 4.12
C LYS A 388 9.22 -2.51 3.46
N TRP A 389 8.76 -2.45 2.21
CA TRP A 389 8.56 -3.65 1.39
C TRP A 389 9.88 -4.40 1.20
N ASN A 390 9.91 -5.70 1.46
CA ASN A 390 11.10 -6.51 1.26
C ASN A 390 11.18 -7.02 -0.18
N MET A 391 11.59 -6.15 -1.08
CA MET A 391 11.74 -6.47 -2.51
C MET A 391 12.87 -7.50 -2.74
N GLY A 392 13.93 -7.48 -1.93
CA GLY A 392 15.02 -8.45 -1.99
C GLY A 392 14.54 -9.88 -1.70
N TRP A 393 13.78 -10.04 -0.61
CA TRP A 393 13.15 -11.32 -0.28
C TRP A 393 12.20 -11.77 -1.40
N MET A 394 11.39 -10.87 -1.93
CA MET A 394 10.41 -11.17 -2.99
C MET A 394 11.10 -11.72 -4.23
N HIS A 395 12.17 -11.07 -4.72
CA HIS A 395 12.93 -11.54 -5.87
C HIS A 395 13.56 -12.92 -5.62
N ASP A 396 14.26 -13.11 -4.51
CA ASP A 396 14.89 -14.38 -4.16
C ASP A 396 13.87 -15.52 -4.02
N PHE A 397 12.73 -15.23 -3.35
CA PHE A 397 11.63 -16.17 -3.20
C PHE A 397 11.04 -16.59 -4.55
N LEU A 398 10.69 -15.63 -5.41
CA LEU A 398 10.09 -15.92 -6.72
C LEU A 398 11.09 -16.61 -7.65
N ASP A 399 12.34 -16.22 -7.65
CA ASP A 399 13.39 -16.89 -8.42
C ASP A 399 13.55 -18.36 -8.02
N TYR A 400 13.52 -18.63 -6.69
CA TYR A 400 13.57 -19.99 -6.20
C TYR A 400 12.31 -20.80 -6.57
N MET A 401 11.14 -20.20 -6.39
CA MET A 401 9.86 -20.88 -6.63
C MET A 401 9.63 -21.24 -8.10
N LYS A 402 10.14 -20.45 -9.04
CA LYS A 402 10.09 -20.71 -10.49
C LYS A 402 10.97 -21.90 -10.93
N LEU A 403 11.97 -22.28 -10.12
CA LEU A 403 12.89 -23.36 -10.48
C LEU A 403 12.19 -24.70 -10.46
N ASP A 404 12.49 -25.53 -11.47
CA ASP A 404 12.24 -26.98 -11.37
C ASP A 404 12.86 -27.52 -10.06
N PRO A 405 12.14 -28.31 -9.28
CA PRO A 405 12.63 -28.83 -7.98
C PRO A 405 14.01 -29.48 -8.03
N TYR A 406 14.38 -30.09 -9.16
CA TYR A 406 15.70 -30.68 -9.37
C TYR A 406 16.85 -29.66 -9.22
N PHE A 407 16.63 -28.41 -9.61
CA PHE A 407 17.66 -27.35 -9.54
C PHE A 407 17.64 -26.57 -8.22
N ARG A 408 16.63 -26.75 -7.37
CA ARG A 408 16.48 -26.02 -6.09
C ARG A 408 17.63 -26.24 -5.14
N LYS A 409 18.20 -27.42 -5.10
CA LYS A 409 19.35 -27.75 -4.25
C LYS A 409 20.55 -26.81 -4.46
N ASN A 410 20.79 -26.36 -5.69
CA ASN A 410 21.89 -25.45 -6.03
C ASN A 410 21.55 -23.96 -5.75
N ASN A 411 20.30 -23.67 -5.41
CA ASN A 411 19.76 -22.32 -5.15
C ASN A 411 19.15 -22.20 -3.73
N HIS A 412 19.45 -23.16 -2.86
CA HIS A 412 18.90 -23.27 -1.52
C HIS A 412 19.06 -21.98 -0.69
N HIS A 413 20.22 -21.31 -0.84
CA HIS A 413 20.55 -20.06 -0.15
C HIS A 413 19.57 -18.91 -0.44
N LYS A 414 18.88 -18.88 -1.58
CA LYS A 414 17.89 -17.84 -1.89
C LYS A 414 16.77 -17.75 -0.85
N MET A 415 16.37 -18.87 -0.30
CA MET A 415 15.31 -18.92 0.72
C MET A 415 15.80 -18.56 2.12
N THR A 416 17.11 -18.63 2.37
CA THR A 416 17.68 -18.36 3.70
C THR A 416 18.36 -16.98 3.78
N PHE A 417 18.73 -16.40 2.64
CA PHE A 417 19.53 -15.17 2.56
C PHE A 417 18.87 -13.98 3.25
N ALA A 418 17.55 -13.82 3.13
CA ALA A 418 16.82 -12.72 3.73
C ALA A 418 17.01 -12.60 5.24
N MET A 419 17.25 -13.72 5.94
CA MET A 419 17.54 -13.70 7.37
C MET A 419 18.87 -13.02 7.71
N SER A 420 19.81 -12.89 6.77
CA SER A 420 21.09 -12.20 7.00
C SER A 420 20.92 -10.69 7.22
N TYR A 421 19.85 -10.08 6.68
CA TYR A 421 19.56 -8.66 6.80
C TYR A 421 18.22 -8.35 7.46
N ASN A 422 17.48 -9.36 7.89
CA ASN A 422 16.12 -9.20 8.45
C ASN A 422 16.02 -8.18 9.61
N ALA A 423 17.08 -8.03 10.40
CA ALA A 423 17.13 -7.09 11.53
C ALA A 423 17.53 -5.65 11.13
N SER A 424 17.81 -5.38 9.84
CA SER A 424 18.25 -4.05 9.39
C SER A 424 17.11 -3.06 9.22
N GLU A 425 15.91 -3.54 8.94
CA GLU A 425 14.71 -2.74 8.71
C GLU A 425 13.48 -3.49 9.26
N HIS A 426 12.36 -2.80 9.39
CA HIS A 426 11.07 -3.41 9.65
C HIS A 426 10.40 -3.78 8.32
N TYR A 427 10.37 -5.07 7.99
CA TYR A 427 9.97 -5.54 6.68
C TYR A 427 8.51 -6.01 6.61
N ILE A 428 7.89 -5.75 5.44
CA ILE A 428 6.70 -6.45 4.96
C ILE A 428 7.14 -7.37 3.81
N LEU A 429 6.88 -8.66 3.93
CA LEU A 429 7.05 -9.61 2.84
C LEU A 429 5.91 -9.43 1.85
N VAL A 430 6.24 -9.08 0.63
CA VAL A 430 5.24 -8.68 -0.37
C VAL A 430 5.23 -9.62 -1.57
N LEU A 431 4.02 -9.95 -1.99
CA LEU A 431 3.71 -10.49 -3.32
C LEU A 431 2.61 -9.59 -3.89
N SER A 432 3.03 -8.44 -4.42
CA SER A 432 2.15 -7.35 -4.84
C SER A 432 1.58 -7.53 -6.25
N HIS A 433 0.76 -6.56 -6.67
CA HIS A 433 0.22 -6.47 -8.02
C HIS A 433 1.30 -6.50 -9.10
N ASP A 434 2.47 -5.88 -8.87
CA ASP A 434 3.56 -5.80 -9.84
C ASP A 434 4.10 -7.17 -10.27
N GLU A 435 3.93 -8.18 -9.44
CA GLU A 435 4.45 -9.52 -9.72
C GLU A 435 3.53 -10.38 -10.59
N VAL A 436 2.33 -9.91 -10.90
CA VAL A 436 1.31 -10.68 -11.64
C VAL A 436 0.79 -9.96 -12.88
N VAL A 437 1.61 -9.08 -13.46
CA VAL A 437 1.33 -8.27 -14.66
C VAL A 437 2.51 -8.30 -15.64
N HIS A 438 2.32 -7.72 -16.82
CA HIS A 438 3.38 -7.46 -17.79
C HIS A 438 4.19 -8.72 -18.18
N LEU A 439 3.52 -9.82 -18.49
CA LEU A 439 4.11 -11.09 -18.90
C LEU A 439 4.95 -11.78 -17.81
N LYS A 440 4.76 -11.41 -16.55
CA LYS A 440 5.39 -12.08 -15.42
C LYS A 440 4.68 -13.35 -14.97
N CYS A 441 3.53 -13.69 -15.53
CA CYS A 441 2.61 -14.78 -15.17
C CYS A 441 1.89 -14.57 -13.81
N SER A 442 0.74 -15.22 -13.64
CA SER A 442 0.10 -15.32 -12.30
C SER A 442 0.98 -16.13 -11.35
N MET A 443 0.75 -16.04 -10.02
CA MET A 443 1.54 -16.80 -9.05
C MET A 443 1.49 -18.31 -9.32
N LEU A 444 0.30 -18.85 -9.65
CA LEU A 444 0.18 -20.26 -10.00
C LEU A 444 0.99 -20.62 -11.25
N ASN A 445 0.98 -19.76 -12.28
CA ASN A 445 1.67 -20.05 -13.52
C ASN A 445 3.19 -19.84 -13.46
N LYS A 446 3.69 -19.18 -12.42
CA LYS A 446 5.13 -19.16 -12.11
C LYS A 446 5.62 -20.52 -11.60
N MET A 447 4.74 -21.34 -11.00
CA MET A 447 5.12 -22.62 -10.41
C MET A 447 5.45 -23.64 -11.47
N PRO A 448 6.56 -24.39 -11.33
CA PRO A 448 6.88 -25.54 -12.20
C PRO A 448 5.93 -26.71 -11.96
N GLY A 449 5.95 -27.67 -12.88
CA GLY A 449 5.10 -28.86 -12.82
C GLY A 449 3.79 -28.70 -13.60
N LEU A 450 2.90 -29.66 -13.42
CA LEU A 450 1.61 -29.73 -14.11
C LEU A 450 0.47 -29.99 -13.13
N GLY A 451 -0.71 -29.48 -13.43
CA GLY A 451 -1.92 -29.75 -12.65
C GLY A 451 -1.72 -29.41 -11.18
N ARG A 452 -1.99 -30.39 -10.31
CA ARG A 452 -1.95 -30.22 -8.86
C ARG A 452 -0.56 -29.89 -8.29
N ASP A 453 0.52 -30.33 -8.93
CA ASP A 453 1.88 -30.01 -8.46
C ASP A 453 2.11 -28.51 -8.33
N LYS A 454 1.52 -27.71 -9.24
CA LYS A 454 1.60 -26.24 -9.18
C LYS A 454 0.96 -25.69 -7.91
N PHE A 455 -0.22 -26.19 -7.57
CA PHE A 455 -0.93 -25.75 -6.35
C PHE A 455 -0.16 -26.17 -5.09
N GLN A 456 0.27 -27.41 -4.99
CA GLN A 456 1.04 -27.90 -3.83
C GLN A 456 2.37 -27.13 -3.69
N ASN A 457 3.04 -26.82 -4.80
CA ASN A 457 4.25 -26.01 -4.80
C ASN A 457 3.98 -24.58 -4.30
N LEU A 458 2.89 -23.95 -4.73
CA LEU A 458 2.49 -22.63 -4.25
C LEU A 458 2.07 -22.66 -2.78
N MET A 459 1.39 -23.73 -2.33
CA MET A 459 1.00 -23.93 -0.92
C MET A 459 2.21 -23.96 0.01
N VAL A 460 3.28 -24.67 -0.37
CA VAL A 460 4.50 -24.69 0.45
C VAL A 460 5.18 -23.33 0.48
N GLY A 461 5.19 -22.61 -0.63
CA GLY A 461 5.72 -21.24 -0.72
C GLY A 461 4.99 -20.29 0.22
N TYR A 462 3.66 -20.28 0.20
CA TYR A 462 2.87 -19.42 1.09
C TYR A 462 3.03 -19.77 2.57
N ALA A 463 3.12 -21.04 2.90
CA ALA A 463 3.39 -21.44 4.28
C ALA A 463 4.77 -20.98 4.76
N PHE A 464 5.78 -21.10 3.92
CA PHE A 464 7.12 -20.56 4.22
C PHE A 464 7.07 -19.05 4.43
N MET A 465 6.40 -18.30 3.54
CA MET A 465 6.20 -16.85 3.66
C MET A 465 5.51 -16.49 4.98
N LEU A 466 4.42 -17.19 5.34
CA LEU A 466 3.66 -16.88 6.56
C LEU A 466 4.46 -17.24 7.83
N GLY A 467 5.31 -18.27 7.77
CA GLY A 467 6.22 -18.64 8.84
C GLY A 467 7.47 -17.76 8.96
N HIS A 468 7.95 -17.17 7.87
CA HIS A 468 9.14 -16.31 7.85
C HIS A 468 8.88 -15.00 8.62
N PRO A 469 9.89 -14.42 9.33
CA PRO A 469 9.76 -13.09 9.94
C PRO A 469 9.38 -11.99 8.95
N GLY A 470 8.62 -11.01 9.40
CA GLY A 470 8.11 -9.88 8.62
C GLY A 470 6.57 -9.89 8.51
N LYS A 471 5.96 -8.73 8.28
CA LYS A 471 4.53 -8.61 8.00
C LYS A 471 4.23 -9.19 6.61
N LYS A 472 2.97 -9.36 6.22
CA LYS A 472 2.56 -10.12 5.04
C LYS A 472 1.68 -9.28 4.13
N LEU A 473 1.92 -9.36 2.82
CA LEU A 473 1.04 -8.79 1.81
C LEU A 473 0.83 -9.80 0.67
N LEU A 474 -0.44 -10.03 0.33
CA LEU A 474 -0.85 -10.73 -0.88
C LEU A 474 -1.78 -9.84 -1.69
N PHE A 475 -1.51 -9.76 -2.99
CA PHE A 475 -2.42 -9.10 -3.93
C PHE A 475 -3.67 -9.97 -4.18
N MET A 476 -4.81 -9.34 -4.37
CA MET A 476 -6.11 -9.99 -4.62
C MET A 476 -6.03 -11.06 -5.71
N GLY A 477 -6.72 -12.18 -5.48
CA GLY A 477 -6.75 -13.33 -6.37
C GLY A 477 -5.62 -14.34 -6.15
N GLN A 478 -4.53 -13.97 -5.49
CA GLN A 478 -3.43 -14.90 -5.19
C GLN A 478 -3.86 -15.96 -4.17
N GLU A 479 -4.79 -15.62 -3.27
CA GLU A 479 -5.29 -16.52 -2.23
C GLU A 479 -6.08 -17.72 -2.77
N PHE A 480 -6.62 -17.64 -3.97
CA PHE A 480 -7.24 -18.78 -4.66
C PHE A 480 -6.52 -19.19 -5.95
N ALA A 481 -5.26 -18.76 -6.09
CA ALA A 481 -4.40 -19.09 -7.23
C ALA A 481 -5.00 -18.67 -8.59
N GLN A 482 -5.38 -17.37 -8.71
CA GLN A 482 -5.82 -16.76 -9.97
C GLN A 482 -4.99 -17.30 -11.16
N LEU A 483 -5.67 -17.75 -12.22
CA LEU A 483 -5.00 -18.43 -13.34
C LEU A 483 -4.36 -17.44 -14.31
N GLN A 484 -5.06 -16.36 -14.63
CA GLN A 484 -4.56 -15.33 -15.53
C GLN A 484 -3.78 -14.26 -14.79
N GLU A 485 -2.91 -13.54 -15.49
CA GLU A 485 -2.35 -12.29 -14.98
C GLU A 485 -3.48 -11.30 -14.64
N TRP A 486 -3.24 -10.45 -13.66
CA TRP A 486 -4.17 -9.38 -13.35
C TRP A 486 -4.30 -8.38 -14.51
N SER A 487 -5.49 -7.82 -14.65
CA SER A 487 -5.80 -6.69 -15.52
C SER A 487 -6.88 -5.84 -14.86
N GLU A 488 -6.72 -4.53 -14.94
CA GLU A 488 -7.72 -3.55 -14.48
C GLU A 488 -9.01 -3.60 -15.30
N GLU A 489 -8.96 -4.12 -16.51
CA GLU A 489 -10.08 -4.16 -17.44
C GLU A 489 -11.15 -5.21 -17.08
N ARG A 490 -10.84 -6.17 -16.21
CA ARG A 490 -11.73 -7.28 -15.85
C ARG A 490 -11.70 -7.57 -14.35
N GLU A 491 -12.77 -8.18 -13.84
CA GLU A 491 -12.79 -8.73 -12.49
C GLU A 491 -11.92 -9.98 -12.36
N LEU A 492 -11.62 -10.38 -11.13
CA LEU A 492 -10.97 -11.65 -10.82
C LEU A 492 -11.82 -12.84 -11.32
N ASP A 493 -11.15 -13.93 -11.66
CA ASP A 493 -11.77 -15.15 -12.19
C ASP A 493 -12.48 -15.96 -11.05
N TRP A 494 -13.48 -15.36 -10.39
CA TRP A 494 -14.19 -15.95 -9.24
C TRP A 494 -14.79 -17.32 -9.52
N TYR A 495 -15.12 -17.63 -10.78
CA TYR A 495 -15.61 -18.94 -11.22
C TYR A 495 -14.60 -20.07 -10.98
N LEU A 496 -13.31 -19.75 -10.82
CA LEU A 496 -12.28 -20.74 -10.49
C LEU A 496 -12.53 -21.44 -9.16
N LEU A 497 -13.23 -20.79 -8.24
CA LEU A 497 -13.60 -21.39 -6.94
C LEU A 497 -14.60 -22.58 -7.04
N GLU A 498 -15.21 -22.80 -8.21
CA GLU A 498 -15.97 -24.00 -8.52
C GLU A 498 -15.05 -25.21 -8.74
N ASN A 499 -13.76 -24.98 -9.05
CA ASN A 499 -12.76 -26.03 -9.17
C ASN A 499 -12.17 -26.36 -7.78
N PRO A 500 -12.16 -27.63 -7.37
CA PRO A 500 -11.66 -28.06 -6.06
C PRO A 500 -10.23 -27.59 -5.74
N ASP A 501 -9.30 -27.59 -6.70
CA ASP A 501 -7.90 -27.23 -6.46
C ASP A 501 -7.78 -25.75 -6.08
N HIS A 502 -8.52 -24.84 -6.73
CA HIS A 502 -8.57 -23.42 -6.39
C HIS A 502 -9.25 -23.18 -5.03
N LYS A 503 -10.31 -23.94 -4.75
CA LYS A 503 -10.99 -23.89 -3.45
C LYS A 503 -10.09 -24.36 -2.31
N HIS A 504 -9.37 -25.47 -2.48
CA HIS A 504 -8.41 -25.96 -1.52
C HIS A 504 -7.27 -24.96 -1.26
N MET A 505 -6.81 -24.26 -2.30
CA MET A 505 -5.82 -23.20 -2.15
C MET A 505 -6.36 -22.04 -1.29
N GLN A 506 -7.61 -21.61 -1.55
CA GLN A 506 -8.25 -20.57 -0.74
C GLN A 506 -8.38 -21.00 0.73
N ASP A 507 -8.82 -22.23 0.97
CA ASP A 507 -8.96 -22.77 2.32
C ASP A 507 -7.60 -22.91 3.02
N TRP A 508 -6.53 -23.24 2.28
CA TRP A 508 -5.16 -23.27 2.79
C TRP A 508 -4.67 -21.88 3.21
N VAL A 509 -4.81 -20.88 2.34
CA VAL A 509 -4.41 -19.50 2.66
C VAL A 509 -5.22 -18.97 3.84
N LYS A 510 -6.52 -19.24 3.88
CA LYS A 510 -7.38 -18.91 5.03
C LYS A 510 -6.86 -19.55 6.33
N ALA A 511 -6.51 -20.83 6.31
CA ALA A 511 -5.95 -21.53 7.47
C ALA A 511 -4.62 -20.91 7.94
N LEU A 512 -3.73 -20.57 7.00
CA LEU A 512 -2.47 -19.92 7.28
C LEU A 512 -2.66 -18.51 7.90
N LEU A 513 -3.55 -17.69 7.36
CA LEU A 513 -3.84 -16.34 7.87
C LEU A 513 -4.44 -16.40 9.29
N HIS A 514 -5.35 -17.33 9.54
CA HIS A 514 -5.88 -17.53 10.88
C HIS A 514 -4.84 -18.07 11.87
N LEU A 515 -3.93 -18.95 11.40
CA LEU A 515 -2.79 -19.40 12.20
C LEU A 515 -1.91 -18.21 12.58
N TYR A 516 -1.58 -17.36 11.61
CA TYR A 516 -0.78 -16.15 11.79
C TYR A 516 -1.40 -15.23 12.84
N GLN A 517 -2.66 -14.83 12.69
CA GLN A 517 -3.33 -13.93 13.63
C GLN A 517 -3.41 -14.45 15.07
N LYS A 518 -3.63 -15.76 15.23
CA LYS A 518 -3.86 -16.37 16.55
C LYS A 518 -2.60 -16.68 17.34
N ASN A 519 -1.43 -16.57 16.74
CA ASN A 519 -0.19 -17.01 17.36
C ASN A 519 0.88 -15.92 17.35
N PRO A 520 1.05 -15.19 18.48
CA PRO A 520 1.98 -14.07 18.61
C PRO A 520 3.42 -14.38 18.19
N CYS A 521 3.88 -15.63 18.36
CA CYS A 521 5.21 -16.02 17.89
C CYS A 521 5.45 -15.79 16.38
N LEU A 522 4.40 -15.60 15.58
CA LEU A 522 4.52 -15.38 14.15
C LEU A 522 4.68 -13.90 13.76
N TYR A 523 4.53 -12.97 14.72
CA TYR A 523 4.58 -11.52 14.41
C TYR A 523 5.18 -10.62 15.50
N GLU A 524 5.27 -11.07 16.77
CA GLU A 524 5.74 -10.21 17.87
C GLU A 524 7.22 -9.81 17.77
N LEU A 525 8.05 -10.67 17.22
CA LEU A 525 9.51 -10.55 17.22
C LEU A 525 10.07 -10.69 15.79
N ASP A 526 9.43 -10.05 14.82
CA ASP A 526 9.84 -10.14 13.41
C ASP A 526 11.21 -9.50 13.14
N GLY A 527 11.55 -8.42 13.83
CA GLY A 527 12.77 -7.64 13.60
C GLY A 527 14.00 -8.14 14.35
N ASN A 528 13.94 -9.27 15.06
CA ASN A 528 15.11 -9.76 15.79
C ASN A 528 15.22 -11.30 15.84
N TRP A 529 16.44 -11.78 16.08
CA TRP A 529 16.76 -13.22 16.14
C TRP A 529 16.15 -13.95 17.34
N ASP A 530 15.66 -13.25 18.36
CA ASP A 530 14.99 -13.89 19.49
C ASP A 530 13.67 -14.54 19.07
N GLY A 531 13.03 -14.03 18.03
CA GLY A 531 11.79 -14.55 17.45
C GLY A 531 11.97 -15.69 16.46
N PHE A 532 13.20 -16.00 16.02
CA PHE A 532 13.46 -16.95 14.95
C PHE A 532 14.67 -17.84 15.24
N GLU A 533 14.60 -19.09 14.84
CA GLU A 533 15.72 -20.04 14.94
C GLU A 533 15.65 -21.06 13.81
N TRP A 534 16.71 -21.15 13.00
CA TRP A 534 16.85 -22.27 12.08
C TRP A 534 17.05 -23.56 12.85
N ILE A 535 16.29 -24.59 12.51
CA ILE A 535 16.58 -25.98 12.91
C ILE A 535 17.54 -26.58 11.90
N ASN A 536 17.19 -26.52 10.62
CA ASN A 536 18.07 -26.89 9.53
C ASN A 536 17.88 -25.92 8.34
N ALA A 537 18.89 -25.10 8.09
CA ALA A 537 18.96 -24.16 6.96
C ALA A 537 19.71 -24.75 5.76
N ASP A 538 20.37 -25.90 5.92
CA ASP A 538 21.39 -26.41 5.00
C ASP A 538 21.00 -27.76 4.34
N ASP A 539 19.74 -28.18 4.45
CA ASP A 539 19.22 -29.40 3.83
C ASP A 539 18.96 -29.22 2.32
N ALA A 540 20.00 -28.75 1.62
CA ALA A 540 19.94 -28.39 0.21
C ALA A 540 19.64 -29.60 -0.70
N ASP A 541 20.24 -30.76 -0.42
CA ASP A 541 20.05 -31.97 -1.22
C ASP A 541 18.60 -32.45 -1.26
N ARG A 542 17.87 -32.21 -0.18
CA ARG A 542 16.45 -32.55 -0.08
C ARG A 542 15.54 -31.35 -0.32
N SER A 543 16.09 -30.11 -0.39
CA SER A 543 15.35 -28.83 -0.46
C SER A 543 14.28 -28.74 0.62
N ILE A 544 14.63 -29.07 1.85
CA ILE A 544 13.78 -28.97 3.03
C ILE A 544 14.31 -27.87 3.94
N TYR A 545 13.41 -27.08 4.48
CA TYR A 545 13.70 -26.05 5.48
C TYR A 545 12.93 -26.33 6.74
N SER A 546 13.60 -26.28 7.88
CA SER A 546 12.96 -26.34 9.17
C SER A 546 13.43 -25.21 10.09
N PHE A 547 12.48 -24.55 10.74
CA PHE A 547 12.74 -23.42 11.61
C PHE A 547 11.69 -23.27 12.70
N VAL A 548 12.03 -22.55 13.74
CA VAL A 548 11.16 -22.24 14.87
C VAL A 548 10.83 -20.75 14.91
N ARG A 549 9.57 -20.43 15.13
CA ARG A 549 9.10 -19.11 15.55
C ARG A 549 8.85 -19.11 17.05
N LYS A 550 9.38 -18.08 17.71
CA LYS A 550 9.33 -17.97 19.18
C LYS A 550 8.51 -16.76 19.60
N SER A 551 7.68 -16.94 20.60
CA SER A 551 6.97 -15.83 21.24
C SER A 551 7.84 -15.15 22.31
N LYS A 552 7.52 -13.91 22.62
CA LYS A 552 8.19 -13.11 23.66
C LYS A 552 8.14 -13.78 25.03
N ASP A 553 7.06 -14.49 25.35
CA ASP A 553 6.90 -15.23 26.60
C ASP A 553 7.52 -16.65 26.57
N GLY A 554 7.98 -17.13 25.42
CA GLY A 554 8.61 -18.43 25.20
C GLY A 554 7.69 -19.64 25.38
N LYS A 555 6.35 -19.46 25.49
CA LYS A 555 5.40 -20.52 25.83
C LYS A 555 4.65 -21.09 24.65
N ASN A 556 4.55 -20.38 23.56
CA ASN A 556 3.75 -20.72 22.39
C ASN A 556 4.58 -20.67 21.12
N ASN A 557 5.62 -21.50 21.06
CA ASN A 557 6.50 -21.56 19.90
C ASN A 557 5.94 -22.47 18.81
N MET A 558 6.33 -22.23 17.57
CA MET A 558 5.96 -23.05 16.42
C MET A 558 7.18 -23.53 15.65
N LEU A 559 7.19 -24.82 15.31
CA LEU A 559 8.14 -25.44 14.40
C LEU A 559 7.47 -25.59 13.03
N PHE A 560 8.13 -25.09 12.00
CA PHE A 560 7.76 -25.28 10.59
C PHE A 560 8.71 -26.29 9.95
N VAL A 561 8.17 -27.19 9.15
CA VAL A 561 8.92 -28.12 8.28
C VAL A 561 8.34 -28.01 6.89
N CYS A 562 9.13 -27.57 5.91
CA CYS A 562 8.69 -27.27 4.55
C CYS A 562 9.52 -28.07 3.53
N ASN A 563 8.87 -28.96 2.77
CA ASN A 563 9.48 -29.76 1.72
C ASN A 563 9.18 -29.13 0.35
N PHE A 564 10.19 -28.61 -0.31
CA PHE A 564 10.05 -27.96 -1.63
C PHE A 564 10.26 -28.91 -2.81
N THR A 565 10.14 -30.23 -2.59
CA THR A 565 10.23 -31.24 -3.66
C THR A 565 9.00 -32.12 -3.70
N PRO A 566 8.69 -32.74 -4.86
CA PRO A 566 7.57 -33.68 -4.96
C PRO A 566 7.84 -35.03 -4.24
N VAL A 567 9.02 -35.22 -3.67
CA VAL A 567 9.44 -36.49 -3.07
C VAL A 567 8.94 -36.56 -1.63
N ALA A 568 8.04 -37.48 -1.35
CA ALA A 568 7.60 -37.81 0.01
C ALA A 568 8.74 -38.43 0.84
N ARG A 569 8.73 -38.15 2.15
CA ARG A 569 9.71 -38.63 3.14
C ARG A 569 8.98 -39.29 4.30
N PRO A 570 8.60 -40.60 4.20
CA PRO A 570 7.74 -41.26 5.19
C PRO A 570 8.29 -41.23 6.62
N ASP A 571 9.60 -41.28 6.78
CA ASP A 571 10.31 -41.27 8.06
C ASP A 571 11.22 -40.04 8.22
N TYR A 572 10.77 -38.87 7.79
CA TYR A 572 11.57 -37.64 7.93
C TYR A 572 11.80 -37.33 9.41
N ARG A 573 13.06 -37.29 9.82
CA ARG A 573 13.41 -36.97 11.20
C ARG A 573 13.81 -35.49 11.27
N VAL A 574 13.18 -34.74 12.18
CA VAL A 574 13.46 -33.33 12.42
C VAL A 574 14.05 -33.15 13.83
N GLY A 575 15.15 -32.42 13.92
CA GLY A 575 15.74 -31.96 15.17
C GLY A 575 14.86 -30.93 15.86
N VAL A 576 14.84 -30.95 17.20
CA VAL A 576 14.03 -30.00 17.96
C VAL A 576 14.77 -29.43 19.17
N PRO A 577 14.49 -28.16 19.57
CA PRO A 577 15.25 -27.49 20.63
C PRO A 577 15.00 -28.07 22.05
N LYS A 578 13.88 -28.76 22.29
CA LYS A 578 13.48 -29.18 23.62
C LYS A 578 12.87 -30.59 23.60
N LYS A 579 13.09 -31.40 24.69
CA LYS A 579 12.41 -32.66 24.90
C LYS A 579 10.96 -32.43 25.36
N LYS A 580 10.07 -32.17 24.39
CA LYS A 580 8.65 -31.91 24.61
C LYS A 580 7.77 -32.75 23.70
N THR A 581 6.47 -32.62 23.85
CA THR A 581 5.47 -33.07 22.88
C THR A 581 5.18 -31.94 21.91
N TYR A 582 5.25 -32.25 20.63
CA TYR A 582 5.01 -31.35 19.50
C TYR A 582 3.64 -31.66 18.91
N LYS A 583 2.69 -30.73 19.05
CA LYS A 583 1.31 -30.90 18.55
C LYS A 583 1.23 -30.41 17.11
N LEU A 584 0.84 -31.29 16.19
CA LEU A 584 0.54 -30.91 14.81
C LEU A 584 -0.68 -29.99 14.80
N VAL A 585 -0.53 -28.78 14.24
CA VAL A 585 -1.59 -27.77 14.19
C VAL A 585 -1.97 -27.37 12.77
N LEU A 586 -1.12 -27.66 11.79
CA LEU A 586 -1.40 -27.46 10.38
C LEU A 586 -0.58 -28.45 9.54
N ASP A 587 -1.22 -29.03 8.52
CA ASP A 587 -0.62 -29.99 7.61
C ASP A 587 -1.22 -29.83 6.21
N SER A 588 -0.40 -29.52 5.21
CA SER A 588 -0.86 -29.33 3.85
C SER A 588 -1.36 -30.61 3.15
N ASP A 589 -1.02 -31.78 3.70
CA ASP A 589 -1.48 -33.08 3.20
C ASP A 589 -2.87 -33.48 3.75
N ALA A 590 -3.48 -32.65 4.59
CA ALA A 590 -4.84 -32.92 5.07
C ALA A 590 -5.85 -32.88 3.91
N ALA A 591 -6.86 -33.76 3.96
CA ALA A 591 -7.87 -33.90 2.93
C ALA A 591 -8.65 -32.58 2.65
N GLU A 592 -8.84 -31.76 3.68
CA GLU A 592 -9.50 -30.46 3.59
C GLU A 592 -8.76 -29.45 2.68
N PHE A 593 -7.46 -29.65 2.46
CA PHE A 593 -6.64 -28.87 1.52
C PHE A 593 -6.33 -29.65 0.24
N GLY A 594 -7.09 -30.73 0.00
CA GLY A 594 -6.91 -31.59 -1.14
C GLY A 594 -5.67 -32.50 -1.04
N GLY A 595 -5.04 -32.71 0.12
CA GLY A 595 -3.97 -33.67 0.35
C GLY A 595 -4.39 -35.11 0.18
N GLU A 596 -3.44 -36.05 0.25
CA GLU A 596 -3.71 -37.48 0.20
C GLU A 596 -4.38 -37.98 1.50
N GLY A 597 -4.36 -37.13 2.54
CA GLY A 597 -4.93 -37.48 3.84
C GLY A 597 -4.16 -38.58 4.55
N THR A 598 -2.85 -38.63 4.34
CA THR A 598 -1.98 -39.62 5.02
C THR A 598 -2.23 -39.58 6.52
N GLU A 599 -2.51 -40.74 7.11
CA GLU A 599 -2.77 -40.84 8.55
C GLU A 599 -1.57 -40.38 9.36
N LYS A 600 -1.78 -39.40 10.23
CA LYS A 600 -0.75 -38.77 11.05
C LYS A 600 -1.19 -38.65 12.50
N SER A 601 -0.22 -38.76 13.40
CA SER A 601 -0.48 -38.52 14.82
C SER A 601 -0.76 -37.07 15.10
N VAL A 602 -1.66 -36.77 16.01
CA VAL A 602 -1.94 -35.40 16.47
C VAL A 602 -0.76 -34.81 17.24
N SER A 603 0.10 -35.66 17.82
CA SER A 603 1.22 -35.23 18.66
C SER A 603 2.42 -36.17 18.51
N TYR A 604 3.60 -35.59 18.52
CA TYR A 604 4.89 -36.28 18.40
C TYR A 604 5.73 -36.01 19.64
N LYS A 605 6.19 -37.04 20.32
CA LYS A 605 7.09 -36.91 21.47
C LYS A 605 8.53 -36.91 21.01
N ALA A 606 9.26 -35.86 21.35
CA ALA A 606 10.70 -35.81 21.08
C ALA A 606 11.45 -36.85 21.94
N VAL A 607 12.30 -37.61 21.28
CA VAL A 607 13.18 -38.62 21.90
C VAL A 607 14.62 -38.13 21.88
N LYS A 608 15.45 -38.70 22.76
CA LYS A 608 16.89 -38.43 22.74
C LYS A 608 17.52 -39.18 21.55
N SER A 609 17.57 -38.50 20.43
CA SER A 609 18.17 -38.95 19.18
C SER A 609 18.66 -37.74 18.42
N GLU A 610 19.96 -37.62 18.23
CA GLU A 610 20.57 -36.46 17.59
C GLU A 610 20.10 -36.34 16.13
N CYS A 611 19.70 -35.13 15.74
CA CYS A 611 19.31 -34.80 14.39
C CYS A 611 19.43 -33.28 14.21
N ASP A 612 19.89 -32.81 13.04
CA ASP A 612 20.01 -31.36 12.70
C ASP A 612 20.83 -30.59 13.76
N GLY A 613 21.87 -31.19 14.34
CA GLY A 613 22.66 -30.60 15.42
C GLY A 613 21.89 -30.44 16.76
N ARG A 614 20.74 -31.09 16.93
CA ARG A 614 19.93 -31.07 18.16
C ARG A 614 19.98 -32.40 18.86
N GLU A 615 20.00 -32.38 20.21
CA GLU A 615 20.00 -33.58 21.06
C GLU A 615 18.70 -34.37 20.93
N PHE A 616 17.60 -33.70 20.64
CA PHE A 616 16.25 -34.29 20.59
C PHE A 616 15.68 -34.17 19.17
N SER A 617 14.89 -35.18 18.79
CA SER A 617 14.21 -35.24 17.50
C SER A 617 12.95 -36.09 17.57
N PHE A 618 12.12 -36.01 16.54
CA PHE A 618 11.04 -36.97 16.28
C PHE A 618 10.95 -37.29 14.78
N ALA A 619 10.35 -38.43 14.43
CA ALA A 619 10.06 -38.79 13.05
C ALA A 619 8.64 -38.36 12.67
N TYR A 620 8.48 -37.89 11.43
CA TYR A 620 7.22 -37.42 10.86
C TYR A 620 7.10 -37.82 9.39
N PRO A 621 5.94 -38.36 8.94
CA PRO A 621 5.73 -38.67 7.53
C PRO A 621 5.48 -37.36 6.74
N LEU A 622 6.53 -36.83 6.13
CA LEU A 622 6.51 -35.58 5.37
C LEU A 622 6.17 -35.88 3.90
N SER A 623 5.04 -35.38 3.43
CA SER A 623 4.60 -35.53 2.04
C SER A 623 5.44 -34.70 1.04
N GLY A 624 5.31 -35.04 -0.26
CA GLY A 624 5.88 -34.24 -1.34
C GLY A 624 5.19 -32.86 -1.35
N TYR A 625 5.97 -31.80 -1.55
CA TYR A 625 5.52 -30.41 -1.37
C TYR A 625 4.78 -30.20 -0.04
N GLY A 626 5.16 -30.96 0.98
CA GLY A 626 4.46 -30.99 2.27
C GLY A 626 4.92 -29.91 3.22
N VAL A 627 3.96 -29.38 3.96
CA VAL A 627 4.19 -28.48 5.09
C VAL A 627 3.59 -29.07 6.34
N ALA A 628 4.37 -29.08 7.42
CA ALA A 628 3.88 -29.42 8.75
C ALA A 628 4.24 -28.31 9.74
N VAL A 629 3.26 -27.87 10.53
CA VAL A 629 3.45 -26.89 11.59
C VAL A 629 3.10 -27.50 12.93
N PHE A 630 4.02 -27.42 13.87
CA PHE A 630 3.87 -28.00 15.21
C PHE A 630 3.94 -26.90 16.27
N LYS A 631 3.06 -26.95 17.26
CA LYS A 631 3.08 -26.10 18.45
C LYS A 631 3.67 -26.86 19.66
N TYR A 632 4.52 -26.15 20.49
CA TYR A 632 5.17 -26.78 21.66
C TYR A 632 5.47 -25.80 22.80
#